data_d01196211d7b02028814550b5ae98e03
#
_entry.id   d01196211d7b02028814550b5ae98e03
#
_cell.length_a   1.000
_cell.length_b   1.000
_cell.length_c   1.000
_cell.angle_alpha   90.00
_cell.angle_beta   90.00
_cell.angle_gamma   90.00
#
_symmetry.space_group_name_H-M   'P 1'
#
loop_
_entity.id
_entity.type
_entity.pdbx_description
1 polymer ?
#
loop_
_entity_poly.entity_id
_entity_poly.type
_entity_poly.pdbx_seq_one_letter_code
_entity_poly.pdbx_strand_id
1 'polypeptide(L)'
;MPPTQQPLPLPPAPPGDAGGAGGPVTLDRRDGPYGEVVLRRRGPRPTAGGGSGTPEDSGTHGAAGPAGTEPPGGAVYEIIANGCFLMDTSDGRSERLLVDAALAALPAGRARPAVLIGGLGVGFSLAHAAAEPRWGRITVVEREAAVIDWHRSGPLAELSRAARADPRTEVVHADLVDHLCATERRFDALCLDIDNGPGWTVTEDNAGLYSPAGLALCRDRLTPGGVLAVWSAQPSAAFELTLRNAGFLEVRTEEVPVARGVPDAVHLAVGPA
;
A
#
# COMPACT_ATOMS: atom_id res chain seq x y z
N MET A 1 -12.64 -6.15 34.81
CA MET A 1 -12.94 -6.78 33.53
C MET A 1 -12.97 -5.68 32.48
N PRO A 2 -12.11 -5.68 31.48
CA PRO A 2 -12.22 -4.72 30.38
C PRO A 2 -13.45 -5.04 29.52
N PRO A 3 -14.11 -4.05 28.92
CA PRO A 3 -15.29 -4.27 28.08
C PRO A 3 -14.87 -5.06 26.81
N THR A 4 -15.60 -6.12 26.55
CA THR A 4 -15.50 -6.92 25.32
C THR A 4 -15.93 -6.03 24.16
N GLN A 5 -15.00 -5.61 23.30
CA GLN A 5 -15.33 -4.96 22.04
C GLN A 5 -16.04 -5.97 21.15
N GLN A 6 -17.29 -5.68 20.79
CA GLN A 6 -17.98 -6.43 19.75
C GLN A 6 -17.29 -6.18 18.41
N PRO A 7 -17.06 -7.21 17.58
CA PRO A 7 -16.55 -7.03 16.23
C PRO A 7 -17.55 -6.19 15.42
N LEU A 8 -17.02 -5.20 14.69
CA LEU A 8 -17.80 -4.40 13.75
C LEU A 8 -18.44 -5.30 12.69
N PRO A 9 -19.65 -5.01 12.24
CA PRO A 9 -20.29 -5.77 11.19
C PRO A 9 -19.47 -5.69 9.90
N LEU A 10 -19.24 -6.86 9.29
CA LEU A 10 -18.61 -6.99 7.97
C LEU A 10 -19.36 -6.09 6.96
N PRO A 11 -18.62 -5.36 6.11
CA PRO A 11 -19.25 -4.69 4.97
C PRO A 11 -19.95 -5.73 4.09
N PRO A 12 -21.06 -5.39 3.45
CA PRO A 12 -21.80 -6.31 2.60
C PRO A 12 -20.88 -6.84 1.50
N ALA A 13 -20.90 -8.17 1.32
CA ALA A 13 -20.21 -8.82 0.22
C ALA A 13 -20.57 -8.13 -1.11
N PRO A 14 -19.62 -7.92 -2.04
CA PRO A 14 -19.94 -7.40 -3.35
C PRO A 14 -20.95 -8.33 -4.03
N PRO A 15 -21.92 -7.78 -4.79
CA PRO A 15 -22.94 -8.57 -5.46
C PRO A 15 -22.29 -9.61 -6.37
N GLY A 16 -22.71 -10.86 -6.22
CA GLY A 16 -22.24 -11.98 -7.00
C GLY A 16 -22.40 -11.76 -8.51
N ASP A 17 -21.54 -12.39 -9.30
CA ASP A 17 -21.51 -12.39 -10.76
C ASP A 17 -22.90 -12.64 -11.38
N ALA A 18 -23.62 -11.55 -11.65
CA ALA A 18 -24.74 -11.57 -12.58
C ALA A 18 -24.19 -11.07 -13.93
N GLY A 19 -23.95 -12.00 -14.87
CA GLY A 19 -23.43 -11.73 -16.21
C GLY A 19 -24.30 -10.74 -17.01
N GLY A 20 -24.03 -9.46 -16.82
CA GLY A 20 -24.50 -8.36 -17.65
C GLY A 20 -23.32 -7.81 -18.45
N ALA A 21 -23.53 -7.42 -19.71
CA ALA A 21 -22.50 -6.82 -20.57
C ALA A 21 -21.85 -5.62 -19.86
N GLY A 22 -20.61 -5.79 -19.35
CA GLY A 22 -19.84 -4.73 -18.68
C GLY A 22 -19.44 -4.99 -17.21
N GLY A 23 -19.77 -6.14 -16.60
CA GLY A 23 -19.36 -6.50 -15.23
C GLY A 23 -17.84 -6.80 -15.10
N PRO A 24 -17.32 -6.89 -13.84
CA PRO A 24 -15.93 -7.25 -13.62
C PRO A 24 -15.61 -8.65 -14.16
N VAL A 25 -14.43 -8.79 -14.79
CA VAL A 25 -13.97 -10.05 -15.38
C VAL A 25 -12.78 -10.56 -14.58
N THR A 26 -12.85 -11.79 -14.07
CA THR A 26 -11.70 -12.46 -13.46
C THR A 26 -10.68 -12.78 -14.55
N LEU A 27 -9.47 -12.27 -14.38
CA LEU A 27 -8.34 -12.50 -15.29
C LEU A 27 -7.48 -13.67 -14.84
N ASP A 28 -7.28 -13.81 -13.54
CA ASP A 28 -6.50 -14.88 -12.94
C ASP A 28 -7.03 -15.17 -11.53
N ARG A 29 -6.90 -16.43 -11.10
CA ARG A 29 -7.27 -16.90 -9.77
C ARG A 29 -6.28 -17.98 -9.36
N ARG A 30 -5.65 -17.82 -8.22
CA ARG A 30 -4.67 -18.77 -7.71
C ARG A 30 -4.88 -19.03 -6.24
N ASP A 31 -4.75 -20.32 -5.87
CA ASP A 31 -4.65 -20.74 -4.49
C ASP A 31 -3.17 -20.83 -4.10
N GLY A 32 -2.81 -20.22 -3.00
CA GLY A 32 -1.47 -20.21 -2.45
C GLY A 32 -1.46 -20.62 -0.97
N PRO A 33 -0.28 -20.60 -0.33
CA PRO A 33 -0.14 -20.97 1.08
C PRO A 33 -0.92 -20.05 2.02
N TYR A 34 -1.28 -18.85 1.58
CA TYR A 34 -2.02 -17.84 2.37
C TYR A 34 -3.49 -17.71 1.96
N GLY A 35 -3.97 -18.63 1.12
CA GLY A 35 -5.33 -18.67 0.61
C GLY A 35 -5.46 -18.26 -0.85
N GLU A 36 -6.67 -17.88 -1.26
CA GLU A 36 -6.98 -17.51 -2.63
C GLU A 36 -6.59 -16.05 -2.91
N VAL A 37 -5.96 -15.81 -4.06
CA VAL A 37 -5.76 -14.47 -4.61
C VAL A 37 -6.30 -14.39 -6.03
N VAL A 38 -7.04 -13.30 -6.32
CA VAL A 38 -7.75 -13.09 -7.58
C VAL A 38 -7.38 -11.74 -8.18
N LEU A 39 -7.06 -11.73 -9.46
CA LEU A 39 -6.95 -10.52 -10.26
C LEU A 39 -8.21 -10.37 -11.10
N ARG A 40 -8.89 -9.26 -10.97
CA ARG A 40 -10.10 -8.90 -11.71
C ARG A 40 -9.88 -7.63 -12.50
N ARG A 41 -10.53 -7.52 -13.66
CA ARG A 41 -10.60 -6.29 -14.46
C ARG A 41 -12.04 -5.81 -14.50
N ARG A 42 -12.26 -4.52 -14.27
CA ARG A 42 -13.52 -3.84 -14.53
C ARG A 42 -13.33 -2.68 -15.51
N GLY A 43 -14.42 -2.26 -16.14
CA GLY A 43 -14.44 -1.05 -16.97
C GLY A 43 -14.14 0.21 -16.13
N PRO A 44 -13.87 1.34 -16.78
CA PRO A 44 -13.65 2.60 -16.07
C PRO A 44 -14.86 2.93 -15.20
N ARG A 45 -14.58 3.50 -14.02
CA ARG A 45 -15.64 3.94 -13.10
C ARG A 45 -16.49 5.00 -13.82
N PRO A 46 -17.84 4.90 -13.85
CA PRO A 46 -18.66 5.97 -14.38
C PRO A 46 -18.33 7.26 -13.60
N THR A 47 -17.88 8.29 -14.30
CA THR A 47 -17.75 9.62 -13.70
C THR A 47 -19.13 10.08 -13.27
N ALA A 48 -19.34 10.35 -11.99
CA ALA A 48 -20.58 10.88 -11.48
C ALA A 48 -20.85 12.24 -12.13
N GLY A 49 -21.87 12.28 -13.04
CA GLY A 49 -22.56 13.50 -13.47
C GLY A 49 -21.79 14.42 -14.41
N GLY A 50 -21.79 14.09 -15.70
CA GLY A 50 -21.69 15.10 -16.76
C GLY A 50 -23.03 15.78 -16.96
N GLY A 51 -23.32 16.85 -16.21
CA GLY A 51 -24.30 17.84 -16.61
C GLY A 51 -23.80 18.54 -17.87
N SER A 52 -24.62 18.62 -18.90
CA SER A 52 -24.38 19.37 -20.12
C SER A 52 -24.23 20.87 -19.81
N GLY A 53 -22.98 21.33 -19.70
CA GLY A 53 -22.61 22.74 -19.57
C GLY A 53 -21.59 23.05 -20.64
N THR A 54 -21.87 24.03 -21.47
CA THR A 54 -20.99 24.63 -22.48
C THR A 54 -19.65 25.09 -21.88
N PRO A 55 -18.55 25.03 -22.64
CA PRO A 55 -17.25 25.42 -22.16
C PRO A 55 -17.13 26.95 -22.06
N GLU A 56 -16.93 27.47 -20.85
CA GLU A 56 -16.36 28.80 -20.65
C GLU A 56 -14.92 28.64 -20.10
N ASP A 57 -14.04 29.27 -20.83
CA ASP A 57 -12.62 29.42 -20.65
C ASP A 57 -12.29 30.17 -19.33
N SER A 58 -11.54 29.54 -18.43
CA SER A 58 -10.77 30.26 -17.42
C SER A 58 -9.60 29.41 -16.92
N GLY A 59 -8.40 29.79 -17.38
CA GLY A 59 -7.14 29.19 -16.99
C GLY A 59 -6.81 29.38 -15.51
N THR A 60 -6.38 28.32 -14.88
CA THR A 60 -5.48 28.35 -13.73
C THR A 60 -4.57 27.12 -13.78
N HIS A 61 -3.28 27.36 -13.88
CA HIS A 61 -2.22 26.36 -13.85
C HIS A 61 -2.19 25.66 -12.48
N GLY A 62 -2.71 24.45 -12.39
CA GLY A 62 -2.40 23.49 -11.35
C GLY A 62 -1.19 22.66 -11.80
N ALA A 63 -0.14 22.59 -10.98
CA ALA A 63 1.04 21.79 -11.26
C ALA A 63 0.64 20.32 -11.41
N ALA A 64 0.83 19.76 -12.61
CA ALA A 64 0.68 18.34 -12.88
C ALA A 64 1.81 17.59 -12.14
N GLY A 65 1.46 16.78 -11.15
CA GLY A 65 2.36 15.77 -10.60
C GLY A 65 2.78 14.77 -11.68
N PRO A 66 3.85 13.98 -11.49
CA PRO A 66 4.34 13.06 -12.49
C PRO A 66 3.22 12.08 -12.88
N ALA A 67 2.98 11.98 -14.19
CA ALA A 67 1.94 11.15 -14.77
C ALA A 67 2.11 9.69 -14.33
N GLY A 68 1.29 9.23 -13.41
CA GLY A 68 1.13 7.81 -13.13
C GLY A 68 0.61 7.15 -14.42
N THR A 69 1.25 6.07 -14.82
CA THR A 69 0.90 5.34 -16.04
C THR A 69 -0.51 4.76 -15.85
N GLU A 70 -1.51 5.37 -16.44
CA GLU A 70 -2.87 4.79 -16.46
C GLU A 70 -2.87 3.51 -17.31
N PRO A 71 -3.62 2.48 -16.89
CA PRO A 71 -3.75 1.25 -17.67
C PRO A 71 -4.33 1.56 -19.06
N PRO A 72 -3.89 0.86 -20.12
CA PRO A 72 -4.42 1.04 -21.47
C PRO A 72 -5.96 0.90 -21.50
N GLY A 73 -6.66 1.88 -22.04
CA GLY A 73 -8.12 1.83 -22.25
C GLY A 73 -8.97 2.14 -21.02
N GLY A 74 -8.44 2.75 -19.94
CA GLY A 74 -9.22 3.11 -18.76
C GLY A 74 -9.71 1.92 -17.94
N ALA A 75 -9.18 0.71 -18.16
CA ALA A 75 -9.49 -0.48 -17.39
C ALA A 75 -8.93 -0.36 -15.97
N VAL A 76 -9.71 -0.79 -14.98
CA VAL A 76 -9.25 -0.88 -13.58
C VAL A 76 -8.99 -2.33 -13.23
N TYR A 77 -7.82 -2.61 -12.66
CA TYR A 77 -7.47 -3.92 -12.13
C TYR A 77 -7.66 -3.92 -10.61
N GLU A 78 -8.23 -4.99 -10.09
CA GLU A 78 -8.55 -5.17 -8.68
C GLU A 78 -7.87 -6.43 -8.16
N ILE A 79 -7.25 -6.35 -6.98
CA ILE A 79 -6.72 -7.50 -6.24
C ILE A 79 -7.68 -7.82 -5.11
N ILE A 80 -8.06 -9.10 -5.03
CA ILE A 80 -8.94 -9.66 -4.01
C ILE A 80 -8.20 -10.83 -3.37
N ALA A 81 -8.10 -10.87 -2.05
CA ALA A 81 -7.53 -11.98 -1.31
C ALA A 81 -8.56 -12.55 -0.34
N ASN A 82 -8.74 -13.87 -0.34
CA ASN A 82 -9.68 -14.57 0.52
C ASN A 82 -11.11 -13.99 0.48
N GLY A 83 -11.55 -13.55 -0.71
CA GLY A 83 -12.84 -12.89 -0.90
C GLY A 83 -12.92 -11.43 -0.46
N CYS A 84 -11.88 -10.86 0.15
CA CYS A 84 -11.80 -9.47 0.56
C CYS A 84 -11.12 -8.63 -0.51
N PHE A 85 -11.71 -7.48 -0.85
CA PHE A 85 -11.08 -6.47 -1.69
C PHE A 85 -9.88 -5.88 -0.94
N LEU A 86 -8.71 -5.87 -1.59
CA LEU A 86 -7.52 -5.22 -1.05
C LEU A 86 -7.30 -3.85 -1.67
N MET A 87 -7.18 -3.78 -3.00
CA MET A 87 -6.87 -2.54 -3.69
C MET A 87 -7.23 -2.61 -5.17
N ASP A 88 -7.21 -1.47 -5.85
CA ASP A 88 -7.33 -1.39 -7.30
C ASP A 88 -6.42 -0.31 -7.92
N THR A 89 -6.41 -0.23 -9.24
CA THR A 89 -5.58 0.73 -9.98
C THR A 89 -6.27 2.09 -10.21
N SER A 90 -7.39 2.39 -9.57
CA SER A 90 -8.14 3.63 -9.81
C SER A 90 -7.63 4.83 -9.00
N ASP A 91 -7.04 4.60 -7.84
CA ASP A 91 -6.53 5.66 -6.97
C ASP A 91 -5.30 5.13 -6.20
N GLY A 92 -4.19 5.78 -6.30
CA GLY A 92 -2.94 5.42 -5.61
C GLY A 92 -2.41 6.57 -4.77
N ARG A 93 -3.27 7.50 -4.33
CA ARG A 93 -2.83 8.68 -3.58
C ARG A 93 -2.28 8.32 -2.21
N SER A 94 -2.91 7.39 -1.51
CA SER A 94 -2.49 6.97 -0.18
C SER A 94 -1.18 6.18 -0.21
N GLU A 95 -0.99 5.34 -1.21
CA GLU A 95 0.25 4.58 -1.41
C GLU A 95 1.43 5.50 -1.81
N ARG A 96 1.16 6.54 -2.59
CA ARG A 96 2.17 7.57 -2.89
C ARG A 96 2.51 8.40 -1.66
N LEU A 97 1.49 8.82 -0.89
CA LEU A 97 1.71 9.52 0.37
C LEU A 97 2.53 8.69 1.36
N LEU A 98 2.31 7.38 1.44
CA LEU A 98 3.08 6.48 2.29
C LEU A 98 4.59 6.64 2.07
N VAL A 99 5.02 6.66 0.81
CA VAL A 99 6.43 6.80 0.42
C VAL A 99 6.95 8.22 0.62
N ASP A 100 6.16 9.23 0.25
CA ASP A 100 6.54 10.64 0.38
C ASP A 100 6.68 11.06 1.84
N ALA A 101 5.70 10.70 2.67
CA ALA A 101 5.69 11.03 4.08
C ALA A 101 6.83 10.34 4.85
N ALA A 102 7.14 9.08 4.49
CA ALA A 102 8.29 8.37 5.05
C ALA A 102 9.60 9.10 4.72
N LEU A 103 9.80 9.49 3.46
CA LEU A 103 10.99 10.21 3.03
C LEU A 103 11.11 11.61 3.65
N ALA A 104 9.98 12.32 3.78
CA ALA A 104 9.93 13.65 4.39
C ALA A 104 10.23 13.64 5.90
N ALA A 105 9.92 12.52 6.58
CA ALA A 105 10.17 12.34 8.00
C ALA A 105 11.62 11.94 8.33
N LEU A 106 12.42 11.54 7.34
CA LEU A 106 13.83 11.22 7.56
C LEU A 106 14.63 12.46 7.94
N PRO A 107 15.68 12.32 8.77
CA PRO A 107 16.57 13.42 9.12
C PRO A 107 17.12 14.14 7.89
N ALA A 108 17.15 15.47 7.95
CA ALA A 108 17.73 16.30 6.89
C ALA A 108 19.20 15.90 6.65
N GLY A 109 19.57 15.69 5.39
CA GLY A 109 20.94 15.28 5.02
C GLY A 109 21.18 13.78 4.97
N ARG A 110 20.18 12.94 5.21
CA ARG A 110 20.28 11.49 4.96
C ARG A 110 20.53 11.26 3.47
N ALA A 111 21.77 10.89 3.14
CA ALA A 111 22.17 10.70 1.75
C ALA A 111 21.75 9.32 1.24
N ARG A 112 21.03 9.28 0.12
CA ARG A 112 20.63 8.05 -0.58
C ARG A 112 20.01 6.99 0.34
N PRO A 113 18.91 7.33 1.08
CA PRO A 113 18.31 6.43 2.03
C PRO A 113 17.81 5.14 1.38
N ALA A 114 17.78 4.06 2.16
CA ALA A 114 17.24 2.77 1.77
C ALA A 114 15.81 2.62 2.30
N VAL A 115 14.87 2.26 1.41
CA VAL A 115 13.49 1.95 1.78
C VAL A 115 13.19 0.47 1.57
N LEU A 116 12.46 -0.13 2.52
CA LEU A 116 11.75 -1.39 2.32
C LEU A 116 10.27 -1.10 2.23
N ILE A 117 9.62 -1.61 1.19
CA ILE A 117 8.19 -1.58 0.97
C ILE A 117 7.65 -3.00 1.23
N GLY A 118 6.77 -3.15 2.20
CA GLY A 118 6.06 -4.39 2.47
C GLY A 118 4.76 -4.39 1.67
N GLY A 119 4.65 -5.35 0.74
CA GLY A 119 3.57 -5.44 -0.23
C GLY A 119 3.91 -4.79 -1.58
N LEU A 120 3.64 -5.52 -2.67
CA LEU A 120 3.76 -5.02 -4.05
C LEU A 120 2.41 -4.50 -4.56
N GLY A 121 1.32 -5.19 -4.20
CA GLY A 121 -0.03 -4.84 -4.59
C GLY A 121 -0.17 -4.57 -6.09
N VAL A 122 -0.79 -3.46 -6.48
CA VAL A 122 -0.86 -3.01 -7.88
C VAL A 122 0.37 -2.20 -8.32
N GLY A 123 1.33 -1.94 -7.41
CA GLY A 123 2.64 -1.37 -7.74
C GLY A 123 2.77 0.14 -7.55
N PHE A 124 1.81 0.83 -6.95
CA PHE A 124 1.86 2.29 -6.79
C PHE A 124 3.02 2.75 -5.90
N SER A 125 3.19 2.15 -4.72
CA SER A 125 4.27 2.48 -3.77
C SER A 125 5.64 2.26 -4.42
N LEU A 126 5.83 1.13 -5.14
CA LEU A 126 7.07 0.86 -5.87
C LEU A 126 7.32 1.86 -6.99
N ALA A 127 6.32 2.11 -7.85
CA ALA A 127 6.48 3.02 -8.99
C ALA A 127 6.82 4.43 -8.52
N HIS A 128 6.19 4.89 -7.44
CA HIS A 128 6.43 6.20 -6.86
C HIS A 128 7.83 6.31 -6.22
N ALA A 129 8.24 5.29 -5.46
CA ALA A 129 9.59 5.25 -4.87
C ALA A 129 10.69 5.26 -5.95
N ALA A 130 10.50 4.52 -7.03
CA ALA A 130 11.48 4.48 -8.13
C ALA A 130 11.56 5.81 -8.89
N ALA A 131 10.46 6.57 -8.98
CA ALA A 131 10.45 7.90 -9.58
C ALA A 131 11.15 8.96 -8.72
N GLU A 132 11.32 8.72 -7.41
CA GLU A 132 11.99 9.63 -6.50
C GLU A 132 13.53 9.36 -6.49
N PRO A 133 14.35 10.31 -6.98
CA PRO A 133 15.80 10.09 -7.12
C PRO A 133 16.56 10.09 -5.79
N ARG A 134 15.97 10.59 -4.71
CA ARG A 134 16.62 10.61 -3.39
C ARG A 134 16.79 9.21 -2.80
N TRP A 135 15.90 8.26 -3.10
CA TRP A 135 16.07 6.89 -2.65
C TRP A 135 17.33 6.26 -3.25
N GLY A 136 18.17 5.69 -2.41
CA GLY A 136 19.41 5.02 -2.83
C GLY A 136 19.23 3.53 -3.10
N ARG A 137 18.28 2.91 -2.42
CA ARG A 137 17.88 1.50 -2.57
C ARG A 137 16.41 1.35 -2.28
N ILE A 138 15.74 0.51 -3.07
CA ILE A 138 14.32 0.19 -2.92
C ILE A 138 14.20 -1.34 -2.87
N THR A 139 13.74 -1.87 -1.75
CA THR A 139 13.47 -3.30 -1.59
C THR A 139 11.97 -3.47 -1.42
N VAL A 140 11.32 -4.28 -2.26
CA VAL A 140 9.91 -4.66 -2.12
C VAL A 140 9.86 -6.10 -1.68
N VAL A 141 9.11 -6.40 -0.62
CA VAL A 141 8.86 -7.76 -0.15
C VAL A 141 7.40 -8.10 -0.40
N GLU A 142 7.16 -9.12 -1.24
CA GLU A 142 5.84 -9.59 -1.61
C GLU A 142 5.75 -11.09 -1.39
N ARG A 143 4.71 -11.54 -0.69
CA ARG A 143 4.54 -12.97 -0.37
C ARG A 143 3.77 -13.73 -1.42
N GLU A 144 2.91 -13.07 -2.19
CA GLU A 144 2.07 -13.71 -3.20
C GLU A 144 2.82 -13.84 -4.54
N ALA A 145 3.23 -15.07 -4.88
CA ALA A 145 3.90 -15.34 -6.16
C ALA A 145 3.03 -14.89 -7.36
N ALA A 146 1.70 -15.00 -7.23
CA ALA A 146 0.76 -14.56 -8.25
C ALA A 146 0.89 -13.05 -8.52
N VAL A 147 0.97 -12.23 -7.48
CA VAL A 147 1.13 -10.78 -7.60
C VAL A 147 2.45 -10.44 -8.32
N ILE A 148 3.54 -11.10 -7.94
CA ILE A 148 4.84 -10.91 -8.60
C ILE A 148 4.76 -11.28 -10.09
N ASP A 149 4.09 -12.39 -10.43
CA ASP A 149 3.93 -12.83 -11.82
C ASP A 149 3.06 -11.86 -12.64
N TRP A 150 1.99 -11.30 -12.05
CA TRP A 150 1.16 -10.30 -12.71
C TRP A 150 1.96 -9.05 -13.09
N HIS A 151 2.93 -8.68 -12.28
CA HIS A 151 3.86 -7.59 -12.58
C HIS A 151 4.98 -8.00 -13.55
N ARG A 152 5.43 -9.26 -13.54
CA ARG A 152 6.53 -9.71 -14.41
C ARG A 152 6.11 -9.82 -15.87
N SER A 153 4.96 -10.43 -16.14
CA SER A 153 4.48 -10.74 -17.49
C SER A 153 2.96 -10.69 -17.65
N GLY A 154 2.24 -10.32 -16.60
CA GLY A 154 0.78 -10.26 -16.54
C GLY A 154 0.23 -8.85 -16.76
N PRO A 155 -1.06 -8.67 -16.42
CA PRO A 155 -1.78 -7.43 -16.68
C PRO A 155 -1.24 -6.19 -15.96
N LEU A 156 -0.51 -6.35 -14.84
CA LEU A 156 0.07 -5.25 -14.08
C LEU A 156 1.50 -4.90 -14.54
N ALA A 157 2.04 -5.59 -15.55
CA ALA A 157 3.44 -5.45 -15.97
C ALA A 157 3.80 -4.01 -16.36
N GLU A 158 2.91 -3.31 -17.07
CA GLU A 158 3.16 -1.94 -17.53
C GLU A 158 3.24 -0.95 -16.36
N LEU A 159 2.45 -1.15 -15.30
CA LEU A 159 2.40 -0.24 -14.14
C LEU A 159 3.73 -0.18 -13.38
N SER A 160 4.48 -1.27 -13.37
CA SER A 160 5.73 -1.37 -12.60
C SER A 160 6.97 -1.60 -13.45
N ARG A 161 6.86 -1.69 -14.78
CA ARG A 161 7.98 -2.04 -15.69
C ARG A 161 9.21 -1.17 -15.44
N ALA A 162 9.05 0.14 -15.49
CA ALA A 162 10.16 1.09 -15.29
C ALA A 162 10.78 0.95 -13.90
N ALA A 163 9.94 0.84 -12.87
CA ALA A 163 10.40 0.71 -11.48
C ALA A 163 11.15 -0.61 -11.23
N ARG A 164 10.67 -1.72 -11.81
CA ARG A 164 11.36 -3.02 -11.70
C ARG A 164 12.66 -3.10 -12.51
N ALA A 165 12.80 -2.30 -13.56
CA ALA A 165 14.02 -2.19 -14.34
C ALA A 165 15.04 -1.22 -13.72
N ASP A 166 14.65 -0.45 -12.70
CA ASP A 166 15.54 0.47 -12.00
C ASP A 166 16.61 -0.32 -11.23
N PRO A 167 17.92 -0.03 -11.41
CA PRO A 167 18.99 -0.76 -10.72
C PRO A 167 18.98 -0.60 -9.19
N ARG A 168 18.23 0.37 -8.65
CA ARG A 168 18.03 0.54 -7.21
C ARG A 168 16.99 -0.42 -6.63
N THR A 169 16.15 -1.04 -7.48
CA THR A 169 15.00 -1.86 -7.09
C THR A 169 15.34 -3.33 -6.99
N GLU A 170 14.95 -3.94 -5.88
CA GLU A 170 14.98 -5.38 -5.62
C GLU A 170 13.57 -5.83 -5.22
N VAL A 171 13.01 -6.84 -5.90
CA VAL A 171 11.74 -7.48 -5.52
C VAL A 171 12.05 -8.85 -4.92
N VAL A 172 11.67 -9.04 -3.67
CA VAL A 172 11.92 -10.25 -2.90
C VAL A 172 10.61 -11.01 -2.71
N HIS A 173 10.57 -12.29 -3.11
CA HIS A 173 9.46 -13.17 -2.85
C HIS A 173 9.63 -13.82 -1.47
N ALA A 174 8.99 -13.29 -0.46
CA ALA A 174 9.04 -13.78 0.91
C ALA A 174 7.83 -13.26 1.72
N ASP A 175 7.55 -13.91 2.84
CA ASP A 175 6.78 -13.30 3.91
C ASP A 175 7.57 -12.14 4.53
N LEU A 176 6.89 -11.03 4.87
CA LEU A 176 7.56 -9.82 5.35
C LEU A 176 8.19 -10.03 6.74
N VAL A 177 7.51 -10.72 7.64
CA VAL A 177 8.02 -10.97 9.00
C VAL A 177 9.23 -11.89 8.92
N ASP A 178 9.15 -12.96 8.12
CA ASP A 178 10.28 -13.87 7.90
C ASP A 178 11.47 -13.14 7.28
N HIS A 179 11.24 -12.27 6.30
CA HIS A 179 12.29 -11.45 5.68
C HIS A 179 12.94 -10.52 6.69
N LEU A 180 12.15 -9.82 7.51
CA LEU A 180 12.66 -8.93 8.55
C LEU A 180 13.44 -9.70 9.64
N CYS A 181 13.04 -10.92 9.97
CA CYS A 181 13.77 -11.78 10.89
C CYS A 181 15.11 -12.24 10.32
N ALA A 182 15.13 -12.63 9.05
CA ALA A 182 16.29 -13.24 8.41
C ALA A 182 17.35 -12.22 7.93
N THR A 183 16.92 -10.99 7.58
CA THR A 183 17.84 -9.99 7.04
C THR A 183 18.69 -9.35 8.14
N GLU A 184 19.97 -9.15 7.87
CA GLU A 184 20.85 -8.32 8.68
C GLU A 184 20.83 -6.84 8.26
N ARG A 185 20.19 -6.54 7.12
CA ARG A 185 20.12 -5.17 6.59
C ARG A 185 19.24 -4.29 7.47
N ARG A 186 19.60 -3.02 7.55
CA ARG A 186 18.78 -1.96 8.13
C ARG A 186 18.33 -1.02 7.02
N PHE A 187 17.15 -0.43 7.23
CA PHE A 187 16.52 0.47 6.29
C PHE A 187 16.33 1.84 6.94
N ASP A 188 16.37 2.88 6.14
CA ASP A 188 16.06 4.22 6.61
C ASP A 188 14.55 4.43 6.72
N ALA A 189 13.77 3.73 5.88
CA ALA A 189 12.33 3.69 6.00
C ALA A 189 11.77 2.27 5.79
N LEU A 190 10.75 1.93 6.56
CA LEU A 190 9.85 0.78 6.34
C LEU A 190 8.48 1.34 5.98
N CYS A 191 8.03 1.12 4.75
CA CYS A 191 6.70 1.49 4.25
C CYS A 191 5.86 0.23 4.17
N LEU A 192 4.92 0.04 5.09
CA LEU A 192 4.09 -1.16 5.18
C LEU A 192 2.75 -0.91 4.52
N ASP A 193 2.57 -1.52 3.35
CA ASP A 193 1.38 -1.45 2.50
C ASP A 193 0.82 -2.87 2.34
N ILE A 194 0.45 -3.47 3.46
CA ILE A 194 -0.05 -4.84 3.54
C ILE A 194 -1.42 -4.88 4.20
N ASP A 195 -2.31 -5.75 3.71
CA ASP A 195 -3.68 -5.88 4.17
C ASP A 195 -4.45 -4.53 4.18
N ASN A 196 -5.50 -4.46 5.01
CA ASN A 196 -6.28 -3.25 5.25
C ASN A 196 -5.79 -2.45 6.47
N GLY A 197 -4.55 -2.74 6.93
CA GLY A 197 -3.89 -2.05 8.03
C GLY A 197 -4.05 -2.74 9.40
N PRO A 198 -3.52 -2.12 10.47
CA PRO A 198 -3.36 -2.76 11.77
C PRO A 198 -4.67 -3.08 12.50
N GLY A 199 -5.77 -2.44 12.12
CA GLY A 199 -7.10 -2.68 12.71
C GLY A 199 -7.92 -3.74 11.97
N TRP A 200 -7.50 -4.16 10.79
CA TRP A 200 -8.22 -5.11 9.96
C TRP A 200 -7.26 -5.89 9.06
N THR A 201 -6.73 -6.99 9.56
CA THR A 201 -5.90 -7.91 8.79
C THR A 201 -6.79 -8.95 8.08
N VAL A 202 -6.59 -9.11 6.78
CA VAL A 202 -7.28 -10.12 5.95
C VAL A 202 -6.70 -11.51 6.20
N THR A 203 -5.44 -11.56 6.64
CA THR A 203 -4.73 -12.78 6.99
C THR A 203 -4.29 -12.70 8.46
N GLU A 204 -4.62 -13.72 9.25
CA GLU A 204 -4.31 -13.74 10.70
C GLU A 204 -2.82 -13.56 11.00
N ASP A 205 -1.94 -14.13 10.16
CA ASP A 205 -0.49 -14.06 10.32
C ASP A 205 0.05 -12.62 10.28
N ASN A 206 -0.57 -11.73 9.51
CA ASN A 206 -0.16 -10.33 9.42
C ASN A 206 -0.43 -9.52 10.70
N ALA A 207 -1.36 -9.98 11.55
CA ALA A 207 -1.60 -9.34 12.85
C ALA A 207 -0.36 -9.36 13.75
N GLY A 208 0.50 -10.37 13.59
CA GLY A 208 1.77 -10.49 14.30
C GLY A 208 2.71 -9.31 14.08
N LEU A 209 2.70 -8.71 12.88
CA LEU A 209 3.55 -7.56 12.54
C LEU A 209 3.22 -6.30 13.37
N TYR A 210 1.96 -6.10 13.68
CA TYR A 210 1.48 -4.95 14.47
C TYR A 210 1.46 -5.21 15.98
N SER A 211 1.86 -6.40 16.41
CA SER A 211 2.07 -6.73 17.83
C SER A 211 3.28 -6.00 18.41
N PRO A 212 3.43 -5.92 19.75
CA PRO A 212 4.64 -5.37 20.36
C PRO A 212 5.94 -6.03 19.87
N ALA A 213 5.92 -7.34 19.61
CA ALA A 213 7.08 -8.07 19.10
C ALA A 213 7.38 -7.71 17.62
N GLY A 214 6.35 -7.64 16.77
CA GLY A 214 6.51 -7.23 15.37
C GLY A 214 6.98 -5.78 15.24
N LEU A 215 6.44 -4.88 16.04
CA LEU A 215 6.89 -3.47 16.07
C LEU A 215 8.33 -3.34 16.60
N ALA A 216 8.73 -4.15 17.57
CA ALA A 216 10.13 -4.21 18.03
C ALA A 216 11.04 -4.69 16.89
N LEU A 217 10.62 -5.73 16.14
CA LEU A 217 11.35 -6.21 14.97
C LEU A 217 11.49 -5.11 13.91
N CYS A 218 10.40 -4.39 13.57
CA CYS A 218 10.46 -3.25 12.66
C CYS A 218 11.47 -2.20 13.14
N ARG A 219 11.43 -1.83 14.43
CA ARG A 219 12.36 -0.87 15.01
C ARG A 219 13.81 -1.34 14.91
N ASP A 220 14.09 -2.62 15.16
CA ASP A 220 15.43 -3.20 15.10
C ASP A 220 15.98 -3.25 13.66
N ARG A 221 15.12 -3.20 12.66
CA ARG A 221 15.49 -3.14 11.23
C ARG A 221 15.55 -1.71 10.68
N LEU A 222 15.22 -0.71 11.49
CA LEU A 222 15.47 0.68 11.13
C LEU A 222 16.90 1.11 11.48
N THR A 223 17.44 2.02 10.69
CA THR A 223 18.63 2.79 11.06
C THR A 223 18.28 3.78 12.19
N PRO A 224 19.22 4.27 12.98
CA PRO A 224 18.95 5.32 13.97
C PRO A 224 18.22 6.52 13.34
N GLY A 225 17.09 6.92 13.92
CA GLY A 225 16.21 7.95 13.37
C GLY A 225 15.49 7.55 12.09
N GLY A 226 15.44 6.28 11.76
CA GLY A 226 14.68 5.76 10.62
C GLY A 226 13.17 5.80 10.86
N VAL A 227 12.37 5.68 9.81
CA VAL A 227 10.91 5.91 9.82
C VAL A 227 10.16 4.62 9.54
N LEU A 228 9.16 4.33 10.38
CA LEU A 228 8.09 3.38 10.09
C LEU A 228 6.88 4.14 9.58
N ALA A 229 6.41 3.80 8.39
CA ALA A 229 5.17 4.29 7.80
C ALA A 229 4.23 3.10 7.54
N VAL A 230 2.99 3.17 7.99
CA VAL A 230 2.01 2.09 7.88
C VAL A 230 0.74 2.63 7.25
N TRP A 231 0.36 2.08 6.11
CA TRP A 231 -0.93 2.35 5.50
C TRP A 231 -2.07 1.66 6.25
N SER A 232 -3.22 2.28 6.29
CA SER A 232 -4.44 1.74 6.89
C SER A 232 -5.67 2.27 6.17
N ALA A 233 -6.69 1.43 5.99
CA ALA A 233 -7.99 1.81 5.44
C ALA A 233 -8.79 2.76 6.36
N GLN A 234 -8.28 3.10 7.54
CA GLN A 234 -8.86 4.06 8.46
C GLN A 234 -7.85 4.55 9.51
N PRO A 235 -8.01 5.77 10.04
CA PRO A 235 -7.21 6.25 11.16
C PRO A 235 -7.42 5.39 12.43
N SER A 236 -6.35 5.22 13.23
CA SER A 236 -6.41 4.43 14.47
C SER A 236 -5.59 5.05 15.59
N ALA A 237 -6.27 5.76 16.51
CA ALA A 237 -5.63 6.28 17.72
C ALA A 237 -5.08 5.16 18.63
N ALA A 238 -5.71 3.98 18.61
CA ALA A 238 -5.23 2.81 19.33
C ALA A 238 -3.88 2.32 18.77
N PHE A 239 -3.72 2.32 17.46
CA PHE A 239 -2.46 1.95 16.83
C PHE A 239 -1.36 2.99 17.09
N GLU A 240 -1.68 4.29 17.06
CA GLU A 240 -0.72 5.32 17.48
C GLU A 240 -0.21 5.10 18.92
N LEU A 241 -1.12 4.74 19.85
CA LEU A 241 -0.72 4.41 21.21
C LEU A 241 0.18 3.17 21.25
N THR A 242 -0.11 2.17 20.42
CA THR A 242 0.71 0.95 20.31
C THR A 242 2.12 1.29 19.79
N LEU A 243 2.25 2.17 18.80
CA LEU A 243 3.54 2.66 18.30
C LEU A 243 4.33 3.39 19.39
N ARG A 244 3.69 4.29 20.15
CA ARG A 244 4.33 4.99 21.28
C ARG A 244 4.80 4.01 22.36
N ASN A 245 3.96 3.02 22.70
CA ASN A 245 4.32 1.99 23.67
C ASN A 245 5.45 1.06 23.19
N ALA A 246 5.59 0.88 21.86
CA ALA A 246 6.72 0.16 21.27
C ALA A 246 8.02 0.98 21.22
N GLY A 247 8.02 2.22 21.72
CA GLY A 247 9.19 3.09 21.84
C GLY A 247 9.49 3.91 20.58
N PHE A 248 8.54 4.05 19.67
CA PHE A 248 8.65 4.99 18.56
C PHE A 248 8.39 6.43 19.02
N LEU A 249 9.01 7.37 18.35
CA LEU A 249 8.91 8.81 18.59
C LEU A 249 8.10 9.47 17.45
N GLU A 250 7.72 10.72 17.64
CA GLU A 250 7.05 11.56 16.62
C GLU A 250 5.87 10.87 15.93
N VAL A 251 5.11 10.06 16.69
CA VAL A 251 3.97 9.31 16.15
C VAL A 251 2.87 10.26 15.73
N ARG A 252 2.49 10.21 14.44
CA ARG A 252 1.41 10.99 13.85
C ARG A 252 0.70 10.21 12.76
N THR A 253 -0.48 10.67 12.37
CA THR A 253 -1.29 10.10 11.29
C THR A 253 -1.59 11.19 10.26
N GLU A 254 -1.42 10.87 8.99
CA GLU A 254 -1.82 11.68 7.85
C GLU A 254 -3.02 11.00 7.17
N GLU A 255 -4.10 11.75 6.96
CA GLU A 255 -5.34 11.23 6.38
C GLU A 255 -5.45 11.60 4.90
N VAL A 256 -5.88 10.65 4.08
CA VAL A 256 -6.16 10.84 2.66
C VAL A 256 -7.67 10.69 2.42
N PRO A 257 -8.38 11.77 2.09
CA PRO A 257 -9.81 11.68 1.81
C PRO A 257 -10.08 10.74 0.64
N VAL A 258 -11.00 9.79 0.84
CA VAL A 258 -11.49 8.88 -0.19
C VAL A 258 -12.84 9.36 -0.71
N ALA A 259 -13.26 8.88 -1.88
CA ALA A 259 -14.51 9.31 -2.51
C ALA A 259 -15.75 9.00 -1.67
N ARG A 260 -15.71 7.98 -0.84
CA ARG A 260 -16.79 7.57 0.09
C ARG A 260 -16.20 6.81 1.27
N GLY A 261 -16.74 7.04 2.46
CA GLY A 261 -16.37 6.33 3.68
C GLY A 261 -15.38 7.09 4.55
N VAL A 262 -14.67 6.36 5.38
CA VAL A 262 -13.63 6.88 6.27
C VAL A 262 -12.37 7.13 5.42
N PRO A 263 -11.58 8.18 5.68
CA PRO A 263 -10.34 8.43 4.94
C PRO A 263 -9.34 7.29 5.14
N ASP A 264 -8.53 7.01 4.13
CA ASP A 264 -7.31 6.23 4.31
C ASP A 264 -6.34 6.99 5.22
N ALA A 265 -5.46 6.27 5.86
CA ALA A 265 -4.50 6.84 6.79
C ALA A 265 -3.09 6.30 6.56
N VAL A 266 -2.11 7.16 6.75
CA VAL A 266 -0.70 6.79 6.87
C VAL A 266 -0.25 7.12 8.29
N HIS A 267 0.01 6.08 9.07
CA HIS A 267 0.60 6.21 10.40
C HIS A 267 2.11 6.29 10.28
N LEU A 268 2.70 7.34 10.82
CA LEU A 268 4.14 7.62 10.79
C LEU A 268 4.72 7.57 12.19
N ALA A 269 5.91 6.98 12.32
CA ALA A 269 6.61 6.89 13.58
C ALA A 269 8.13 6.86 13.34
N VAL A 270 8.90 7.58 14.14
CA VAL A 270 10.35 7.67 14.04
C VAL A 270 10.99 6.72 15.05
N GLY A 271 11.93 5.90 14.60
CA GLY A 271 12.75 5.08 15.48
C GLY A 271 13.68 5.94 16.35
N PRO A 272 14.10 5.45 17.52
CA PRO A 272 15.07 6.16 18.35
C PRO A 272 16.40 6.36 17.61
N ALA A 273 17.13 7.41 18.03
CA ALA A 273 18.45 7.77 17.50
C ALA A 273 19.55 6.79 17.92
#